data_633d7c19b8b10961c919e7e5db10d258
#
_entry.id   633d7c19b8b10961c919e7e5db10d258
#
_cell.length_a   1.000
_cell.length_b   1.000
_cell.length_c   1.000
_cell.angle_alpha   90.00
_cell.angle_beta   90.00
_cell.angle_gamma   90.00
#
_symmetry.space_group_name_H-M   'P 1'
#
loop_
_entity.id
_entity.type
_entity.pdbx_description
1 polymer ?
#
loop_
_entity_poly.entity_id
_entity_poly.type
_entity_poly.pdbx_seq_one_letter_code
_entity_poly.pdbx_strand_id
1 'polypeptide(L)'
;MSIRLNLEDLPPRYRAQAEAQIARRTREKCTTTQQTLADAAKSAGKIGKTFESRGEYEYYISVILPGIESGRIIKATPHVAFPLLPAKEYGNVKLPAARYTADYVLVYADGAVEVVEIKSKFTRRAQRDYIYRRRLFIDLIAEPKGYKFTEIITPDSKDEIREWKRLAKQAGRSEKL
;
A
#
# COMPACT_ATOMS: atom_id res chain seq x y z
N MET A 1 -21.12 14.44 -27.15
CA MET A 1 -21.28 14.89 -25.75
C MET A 1 -21.72 13.68 -24.92
N SER A 2 -20.90 13.23 -23.94
CA SER A 2 -21.23 12.10 -23.09
C SER A 2 -21.97 12.61 -21.86
N ILE A 3 -23.26 12.31 -21.73
CA ILE A 3 -24.07 12.71 -20.58
C ILE A 3 -23.65 11.79 -19.42
N ARG A 4 -23.03 12.36 -18.39
CA ARG A 4 -22.79 11.67 -17.11
C ARG A 4 -24.06 11.76 -16.28
N LEU A 5 -24.80 10.66 -16.16
CA LEU A 5 -25.93 10.52 -15.24
C LEU A 5 -25.36 10.23 -13.83
N ASN A 6 -25.75 11.04 -12.85
CA ASN A 6 -25.47 10.78 -11.44
C ASN A 6 -26.51 9.81 -10.87
N LEU A 7 -26.12 9.04 -9.85
CA LEU A 7 -27.05 8.11 -9.16
C LEU A 7 -28.29 8.82 -8.59
N GLU A 8 -28.14 10.08 -8.22
CA GLU A 8 -29.22 10.92 -7.67
C GLU A 8 -30.29 11.29 -8.69
N ASP A 9 -29.95 11.25 -9.98
CA ASP A 9 -30.86 11.57 -11.09
C ASP A 9 -31.75 10.38 -11.50
N LEU A 10 -31.52 9.19 -10.91
CA LEU A 10 -32.30 7.98 -11.21
C LEU A 10 -33.58 7.92 -10.33
N PRO A 11 -34.73 7.48 -10.90
CA PRO A 11 -35.92 7.17 -10.12
C PRO A 11 -35.62 6.17 -8.99
N PRO A 12 -36.30 6.29 -7.80
CA PRO A 12 -35.96 5.50 -6.61
C PRO A 12 -35.87 3.99 -6.83
N ARG A 13 -36.74 3.44 -7.69
CA ARG A 13 -36.76 2.01 -8.06
C ARG A 13 -35.50 1.53 -8.80
N TYR A 14 -34.80 2.43 -9.50
CA TYR A 14 -33.58 2.11 -10.23
C TYR A 14 -32.31 2.41 -9.42
N ARG A 15 -32.38 3.28 -8.40
CA ARG A 15 -31.24 3.56 -7.51
C ARG A 15 -30.76 2.31 -6.79
N ALA A 16 -31.69 1.61 -6.15
CA ALA A 16 -31.36 0.37 -5.43
C ALA A 16 -30.71 -0.69 -6.32
N GLN A 17 -31.17 -0.81 -7.58
CA GLN A 17 -30.56 -1.73 -8.55
C GLN A 17 -29.18 -1.26 -9.00
N ALA A 18 -28.98 0.04 -9.22
CA ALA A 18 -27.69 0.61 -9.63
C ALA A 18 -26.67 0.49 -8.50
N GLU A 19 -27.05 0.76 -7.25
CA GLU A 19 -26.22 0.60 -6.06
C GLU A 19 -25.82 -0.86 -5.85
N ALA A 20 -26.77 -1.79 -5.97
CA ALA A 20 -26.49 -3.23 -5.89
C ALA A 20 -25.54 -3.69 -6.99
N GLN A 21 -25.68 -3.16 -8.21
CA GLN A 21 -24.82 -3.50 -9.35
C GLN A 21 -23.41 -2.92 -9.21
N ILE A 22 -23.27 -1.70 -8.67
CA ILE A 22 -21.99 -1.07 -8.35
C ILE A 22 -21.30 -1.85 -7.22
N ALA A 23 -22.01 -2.16 -6.14
CA ALA A 23 -21.50 -2.95 -5.02
C ALA A 23 -21.03 -4.35 -5.46
N ARG A 24 -21.79 -5.00 -6.34
CA ARG A 24 -21.43 -6.29 -6.93
C ARG A 24 -20.17 -6.20 -7.79
N ARG A 25 -20.06 -5.21 -8.69
CA ARG A 25 -18.87 -4.97 -9.52
C ARG A 25 -17.63 -4.64 -8.69
N THR A 26 -17.80 -3.88 -7.62
CA THR A 26 -16.70 -3.57 -6.67
C THR A 26 -16.25 -4.81 -5.94
N ARG A 27 -17.20 -5.66 -5.50
CA ARG A 27 -16.91 -6.96 -4.88
C ARG A 27 -16.20 -7.93 -5.85
N GLU A 28 -16.68 -8.06 -7.09
CA GLU A 28 -16.08 -8.93 -8.10
C GLU A 28 -14.68 -8.47 -8.50
N LYS A 29 -14.43 -7.16 -8.64
CA LYS A 29 -13.07 -6.62 -8.85
C LYS A 29 -12.17 -6.85 -7.65
N CYS A 30 -12.69 -6.72 -6.42
CA CYS A 30 -11.94 -6.98 -5.19
C CYS A 30 -11.57 -8.46 -5.08
N THR A 31 -12.50 -9.38 -5.32
CA THR A 31 -12.25 -10.84 -5.28
C THR A 31 -11.24 -11.29 -6.34
N THR A 32 -11.29 -10.75 -7.55
CA THR A 32 -10.33 -11.11 -8.62
C THR A 32 -8.91 -10.64 -8.26
N THR A 33 -8.77 -9.45 -7.67
CA THR A 33 -7.46 -8.94 -7.21
C THR A 33 -6.95 -9.71 -5.98
N GLN A 34 -7.85 -10.12 -5.09
CA GLN A 34 -7.54 -10.95 -3.93
C GLN A 34 -7.08 -12.36 -4.33
N GLN A 35 -7.75 -12.99 -5.29
CA GLN A 35 -7.36 -14.29 -5.81
C GLN A 35 -6.00 -14.26 -6.48
N THR A 36 -5.68 -13.25 -7.29
CA THR A 36 -4.36 -13.14 -7.92
C THR A 36 -3.24 -12.90 -6.92
N LEU A 37 -3.46 -12.13 -5.84
CA LEU A 37 -2.47 -11.91 -4.78
C LEU A 37 -2.35 -13.13 -3.84
N ALA A 38 -3.47 -13.77 -3.49
CA ALA A 38 -3.47 -14.98 -2.66
C ALA A 38 -2.92 -16.20 -3.42
N ASP A 39 -3.18 -16.32 -4.70
CA ASP A 39 -2.63 -17.38 -5.57
C ASP A 39 -1.15 -17.12 -5.88
N ALA A 40 -0.74 -15.86 -6.02
CA ALA A 40 0.67 -15.47 -6.05
C ALA A 40 1.37 -15.79 -4.72
N ALA A 41 0.72 -15.56 -3.57
CA ALA A 41 1.26 -15.92 -2.26
C ALA A 41 1.32 -17.45 -2.03
N LYS A 42 0.34 -18.21 -2.52
CA LYS A 42 0.30 -19.70 -2.46
C LYS A 42 1.28 -20.35 -3.43
N SER A 43 1.46 -19.79 -4.63
CA SER A 43 2.45 -20.25 -5.60
C SER A 43 3.88 -19.82 -5.25
N ALA A 44 4.04 -18.86 -4.36
CA ALA A 44 5.31 -18.36 -3.83
C ALA A 44 5.90 -19.27 -2.72
N GLY A 45 5.80 -20.57 -2.85
CA GLY A 45 6.73 -21.49 -2.15
C GLY A 45 8.21 -21.19 -2.42
N LYS A 46 8.49 -20.12 -3.20
CA LYS A 46 9.77 -19.44 -3.38
C LYS A 46 9.54 -17.96 -3.11
N ILE A 47 9.88 -17.50 -1.91
CA ILE A 47 9.85 -16.12 -1.41
C ILE A 47 10.48 -15.08 -2.40
N GLY A 48 11.18 -15.49 -3.42
CA GLY A 48 11.99 -14.66 -4.30
C GLY A 48 11.33 -14.04 -5.54
N LYS A 49 10.03 -14.22 -5.79
CA LYS A 49 9.39 -13.64 -7.00
C LYS A 49 8.30 -12.60 -6.76
N THR A 50 7.72 -12.55 -5.57
CA THR A 50 6.57 -11.67 -5.27
C THR A 50 6.91 -10.59 -4.25
N PHE A 51 7.91 -10.81 -3.41
CA PHE A 51 8.35 -9.87 -2.38
C PHE A 51 9.85 -9.65 -2.50
N GLU A 52 10.29 -8.41 -2.43
CA GLU A 52 11.72 -8.05 -2.50
C GLU A 52 12.42 -8.31 -1.17
N SER A 53 11.67 -8.29 -0.06
CA SER A 53 12.20 -8.53 1.28
C SER A 53 11.29 -9.40 2.13
N ARG A 54 11.91 -10.02 3.16
CA ARG A 54 11.18 -10.77 4.20
C ARG A 54 10.22 -9.86 4.98
N GLY A 55 10.62 -8.61 5.23
CA GLY A 55 9.79 -7.64 5.94
C GLY A 55 8.50 -7.32 5.20
N GLU A 56 8.56 -7.17 3.88
CA GLU A 56 7.37 -6.99 3.03
C GLU A 56 6.41 -8.18 3.10
N TYR A 57 6.95 -9.41 3.03
CA TYR A 57 6.14 -10.63 3.17
C TYR A 57 5.48 -10.72 4.54
N GLU A 58 6.24 -10.49 5.63
CA GLU A 58 5.70 -10.53 7.00
C GLU A 58 4.60 -9.46 7.19
N TYR A 59 4.78 -8.26 6.64
CA TYR A 59 3.77 -7.21 6.68
C TYR A 59 2.52 -7.58 5.87
N TYR A 60 2.70 -8.16 4.69
CA TYR A 60 1.58 -8.62 3.87
C TYR A 60 0.71 -9.63 4.62
N ILE A 61 1.32 -10.67 5.22
CA ILE A 61 0.58 -11.74 5.93
C ILE A 61 -0.04 -11.22 7.23
N SER A 62 0.63 -10.34 7.96
CA SER A 62 0.18 -9.91 9.30
C SER A 62 -0.79 -8.74 9.28
N VAL A 63 -0.74 -7.88 8.27
CA VAL A 63 -1.53 -6.64 8.22
C VAL A 63 -2.43 -6.57 7.00
N ILE A 64 -1.85 -6.76 5.80
CA ILE A 64 -2.60 -6.54 4.55
C ILE A 64 -3.64 -7.62 4.35
N LEU A 65 -3.27 -8.89 4.44
CA LEU A 65 -4.19 -10.00 4.20
C LEU A 65 -5.38 -10.00 5.17
N PRO A 66 -5.21 -9.90 6.51
CA PRO A 66 -6.34 -9.76 7.43
C PRO A 66 -7.17 -8.49 7.21
N GLY A 67 -6.51 -7.38 6.81
CA GLY A 67 -7.20 -6.14 6.47
C GLY A 67 -8.11 -6.27 5.24
N ILE A 68 -7.70 -7.03 4.24
CA ILE A 68 -8.50 -7.35 3.06
C ILE A 68 -9.64 -8.31 3.42
N GLU A 69 -9.36 -9.36 4.18
CA GLU A 69 -10.37 -10.34 4.62
C GLU A 69 -11.48 -9.72 5.48
N SER A 70 -11.13 -8.76 6.33
CA SER A 70 -12.10 -7.99 7.12
C SER A 70 -12.83 -6.89 6.34
N GLY A 71 -12.46 -6.62 5.09
CA GLY A 71 -13.00 -5.53 4.28
C GLY A 71 -12.49 -4.13 4.68
N ARG A 72 -11.58 -4.03 5.64
CA ARG A 72 -10.96 -2.76 6.06
C ARG A 72 -10.07 -2.17 4.96
N ILE A 73 -9.31 -3.03 4.26
CA ILE A 73 -8.48 -2.65 3.11
C ILE A 73 -9.20 -3.10 1.84
N ILE A 74 -9.55 -2.13 0.98
CA ILE A 74 -10.20 -2.41 -0.31
C ILE A 74 -9.17 -2.79 -1.37
N LYS A 75 -7.98 -2.16 -1.32
CA LYS A 75 -6.95 -2.38 -2.32
C LYS A 75 -5.57 -2.25 -1.68
N ALA A 76 -4.68 -3.18 -2.01
CA ALA A 76 -3.25 -3.12 -1.71
C ALA A 76 -2.46 -3.26 -3.01
N THR A 77 -1.62 -2.27 -3.33
CA THR A 77 -0.82 -2.27 -4.56
C THR A 77 0.65 -2.23 -4.17
N PRO A 78 1.45 -3.27 -4.49
CA PRO A 78 2.88 -3.27 -4.22
C PRO A 78 3.65 -2.42 -5.23
N HIS A 79 4.85 -1.97 -4.85
CA HIS A 79 5.88 -1.33 -5.68
C HIS A 79 5.38 -0.19 -6.56
N VAL A 80 4.62 0.75 -5.95
CA VAL A 80 4.07 1.90 -6.67
C VAL A 80 5.12 2.99 -6.81
N ALA A 81 5.46 3.33 -8.04
CA ALA A 81 6.41 4.41 -8.34
C ALA A 81 5.70 5.76 -8.48
N PHE A 82 6.16 6.74 -7.71
CA PHE A 82 5.70 8.12 -7.75
C PHE A 82 6.77 9.00 -8.40
N PRO A 83 6.48 9.70 -9.52
CA PRO A 83 7.39 10.68 -10.07
C PRO A 83 7.49 11.89 -9.13
N LEU A 84 8.71 12.27 -8.76
CA LEU A 84 8.98 13.40 -7.87
C LEU A 84 9.42 14.63 -8.67
N LEU A 85 10.45 14.47 -9.49
CA LEU A 85 11.02 15.56 -10.28
C LEU A 85 11.28 15.05 -11.71
N PRO A 86 10.92 15.84 -12.74
CA PRO A 86 11.26 15.51 -14.12
C PRO A 86 12.78 15.63 -14.36
N ALA A 87 13.27 14.93 -15.36
CA ALA A 87 14.61 15.17 -15.85
C ALA A 87 14.73 16.57 -16.44
N LYS A 88 15.85 17.24 -16.19
CA LYS A 88 16.13 18.57 -16.76
C LYS A 88 17.64 18.80 -16.92
N GLU A 89 17.98 19.80 -17.70
CA GLU A 89 19.33 20.33 -17.79
C GLU A 89 19.43 21.66 -17.07
N TYR A 90 20.54 21.90 -16.39
CA TYR A 90 20.84 23.17 -15.75
C TYR A 90 22.30 23.52 -15.99
N GLY A 91 22.52 24.53 -16.83
CA GLY A 91 23.85 24.83 -17.35
C GLY A 91 24.45 23.66 -18.11
N ASN A 92 25.59 23.16 -17.64
CA ASN A 92 26.29 22.00 -18.21
C ASN A 92 25.98 20.67 -17.45
N VAL A 93 25.03 20.70 -16.51
CA VAL A 93 24.70 19.53 -15.66
C VAL A 93 23.38 18.91 -16.11
N LYS A 94 23.38 17.63 -16.40
CA LYS A 94 22.17 16.82 -16.64
C LYS A 94 21.65 16.28 -15.33
N LEU A 95 20.42 16.66 -15.00
CA LEU A 95 19.71 16.22 -13.81
C LEU A 95 18.71 15.13 -14.20
N PRO A 96 18.93 13.85 -13.78
CA PRO A 96 18.00 12.78 -14.08
C PRO A 96 16.66 12.95 -13.36
N ALA A 97 15.61 12.33 -13.87
CA ALA A 97 14.32 12.26 -13.17
C ALA A 97 14.48 11.58 -11.82
N ALA A 98 13.83 12.13 -10.79
CA ALA A 98 13.73 11.51 -9.47
C ALA A 98 12.36 10.87 -9.29
N ARG A 99 12.34 9.67 -8.68
CA ARG A 99 11.11 8.94 -8.32
C ARG A 99 11.25 8.32 -6.93
N TYR A 100 10.11 8.14 -6.28
CA TYR A 100 9.99 7.38 -5.06
C TYR A 100 9.17 6.14 -5.35
N THR A 101 9.65 4.96 -4.95
CA THR A 101 8.89 3.71 -5.07
C THR A 101 8.54 3.23 -3.67
N ALA A 102 7.25 3.18 -3.39
CA ALA A 102 6.72 2.68 -2.11
C ALA A 102 6.58 1.16 -2.15
N ASP A 103 6.80 0.49 -1.02
CA ASP A 103 6.61 -0.96 -0.93
C ASP A 103 5.13 -1.33 -1.07
N TYR A 104 4.21 -0.55 -0.44
CA TYR A 104 2.76 -0.71 -0.61
C TYR A 104 2.02 0.62 -0.64
N VAL A 105 0.94 0.64 -1.41
CA VAL A 105 -0.12 1.66 -1.34
C VAL A 105 -1.41 0.97 -0.97
N LEU A 106 -1.99 1.34 0.17
CA LEU A 106 -3.22 0.78 0.72
C LEU A 106 -4.37 1.78 0.55
N VAL A 107 -5.51 1.30 0.09
CA VAL A 107 -6.76 2.07 0.05
C VAL A 107 -7.73 1.43 1.02
N TYR A 108 -8.19 2.19 1.99
CA TYR A 108 -9.09 1.75 3.04
C TYR A 108 -10.56 1.95 2.64
N ALA A 109 -11.47 1.29 3.38
CA ALA A 109 -12.91 1.34 3.14
C ALA A 109 -13.51 2.75 3.32
N ASP A 110 -12.92 3.58 4.15
CA ASP A 110 -13.27 4.99 4.36
C ASP A 110 -12.72 5.94 3.29
N GLY A 111 -12.02 5.41 2.28
CA GLY A 111 -11.39 6.17 1.22
C GLY A 111 -9.99 6.71 1.57
N ALA A 112 -9.49 6.50 2.80
CA ALA A 112 -8.15 6.90 3.17
C ALA A 112 -7.09 6.12 2.35
N VAL A 113 -6.00 6.80 2.01
CA VAL A 113 -4.86 6.21 1.31
C VAL A 113 -3.65 6.24 2.23
N GLU A 114 -3.03 5.07 2.43
CA GLU A 114 -1.81 4.94 3.20
C GLU A 114 -0.68 4.41 2.31
N VAL A 115 0.46 5.09 2.35
CA VAL A 115 1.68 4.70 1.66
C VAL A 115 2.64 4.12 2.69
N VAL A 116 3.01 2.87 2.48
CA VAL A 116 3.83 2.10 3.44
C VAL A 116 5.20 1.83 2.85
N GLU A 117 6.21 2.09 3.65
CA GLU A 117 7.63 1.80 3.38
C GLU A 117 8.17 0.88 4.46
N ILE A 118 8.85 -0.19 4.08
CA ILE A 118 9.39 -1.19 4.99
C ILE A 118 10.90 -1.23 4.84
N LYS A 119 11.62 -0.84 5.87
CA LYS A 119 13.09 -0.77 5.86
C LYS A 119 13.69 -1.53 7.04
N SER A 120 14.79 -2.23 6.80
CA SER A 120 15.64 -2.67 7.90
C SER A 120 16.44 -1.48 8.46
N LYS A 121 16.86 -1.57 9.73
CA LYS A 121 17.73 -0.55 10.33
C LYS A 121 19.00 -0.35 9.51
N PHE A 122 19.56 -1.44 9.00
CA PHE A 122 20.76 -1.42 8.16
C PHE A 122 20.50 -0.67 6.84
N THR A 123 19.48 -1.07 6.10
CA THR A 123 19.15 -0.46 4.80
C THR A 123 18.83 1.03 4.93
N ARG A 124 18.10 1.41 5.99
CA ARG A 124 17.79 2.82 6.28
C ARG A 124 19.03 3.68 6.50
N ARG A 125 20.07 3.12 7.13
CA ARG A 125 21.37 3.82 7.34
C ARG A 125 22.24 3.83 6.10
N ALA A 126 22.23 2.74 5.31
CA ALA A 126 23.08 2.58 4.14
C ALA A 126 22.60 3.41 2.93
N GLN A 127 21.29 3.56 2.74
CA GLN A 127 20.70 4.32 1.65
C GLN A 127 20.59 5.80 2.00
N ARG A 128 21.67 6.57 1.77
CA ARG A 128 21.71 8.02 2.08
C ARG A 128 20.73 8.85 1.27
N ASP A 129 20.45 8.48 0.04
CA ASP A 129 19.50 9.14 -0.87
C ASP A 129 18.03 8.89 -0.51
N TYR A 130 17.74 7.81 0.22
CA TYR A 130 16.39 7.48 0.67
C TYR A 130 15.75 8.61 1.50
N ILE A 131 16.49 9.23 2.40
CA ILE A 131 16.00 10.30 3.27
C ILE A 131 15.48 11.48 2.43
N TYR A 132 16.21 11.85 1.39
CA TYR A 132 15.83 12.96 0.50
C TYR A 132 14.66 12.59 -0.40
N ARG A 133 14.65 11.38 -0.96
CA ARG A 133 13.52 10.90 -1.78
C ARG A 133 12.23 10.80 -0.97
N ARG A 134 12.31 10.26 0.25
CA ARG A 134 11.18 10.22 1.18
C ARG A 134 10.66 11.63 1.50
N ARG A 135 11.55 12.58 1.80
CA ARG A 135 11.19 13.96 2.08
C ARG A 135 10.46 14.59 0.89
N LEU A 136 11.02 14.48 -0.29
CA LEU A 136 10.38 14.99 -1.52
C LEU A 136 9.03 14.32 -1.78
N PHE A 137 8.89 13.03 -1.53
CA PHE A 137 7.61 12.33 -1.66
C PHE A 137 6.56 12.89 -0.70
N ILE A 138 6.92 13.09 0.56
CA ILE A 138 5.99 13.65 1.55
C ILE A 138 5.56 15.05 1.14
N ASP A 139 6.49 15.94 0.89
CA ASP A 139 6.21 17.35 0.60
C ASP A 139 5.47 17.55 -0.74
N LEU A 140 5.83 16.80 -1.78
CA LEU A 140 5.28 17.01 -3.13
C LEU A 140 4.02 16.18 -3.43
N ILE A 141 3.82 15.06 -2.73
CA ILE A 141 2.76 14.10 -3.08
C ILE A 141 1.88 13.75 -1.89
N ALA A 142 2.45 13.30 -0.77
CA ALA A 142 1.65 12.77 0.33
C ALA A 142 0.82 13.86 1.01
N GLU A 143 1.45 14.96 1.43
CA GLU A 143 0.75 16.09 2.07
C GLU A 143 -0.30 16.73 1.16
N PRO A 144 0.00 17.12 -0.11
CA PRO A 144 -1.00 17.73 -0.98
C PRO A 144 -2.19 16.84 -1.30
N LYS A 145 -2.01 15.51 -1.27
CA LYS A 145 -3.08 14.53 -1.54
C LYS A 145 -3.76 14.01 -0.28
N GLY A 146 -3.30 14.40 0.91
CA GLY A 146 -3.82 13.88 2.18
C GLY A 146 -3.51 12.40 2.40
N TYR A 147 -2.42 11.86 1.81
CA TYR A 147 -2.01 10.49 2.01
C TYR A 147 -1.30 10.34 3.35
N LYS A 148 -1.63 9.30 4.09
CA LYS A 148 -0.87 8.89 5.27
C LYS A 148 0.41 8.20 4.82
N PHE A 149 1.55 8.58 5.40
CA PHE A 149 2.82 7.90 5.19
C PHE A 149 3.25 7.14 6.43
N THR A 150 3.57 5.86 6.29
CA THR A 150 4.00 4.99 7.38
C THR A 150 5.32 4.31 7.03
N GLU A 151 6.36 4.59 7.82
CA GLU A 151 7.66 3.91 7.73
C GLU A 151 7.76 2.83 8.80
N ILE A 152 7.94 1.59 8.39
CA ILE A 152 8.09 0.43 9.27
C ILE A 152 9.54 0.01 9.29
N ILE A 153 10.14 0.06 10.47
CA ILE A 153 11.52 -0.38 10.67
C ILE A 153 11.51 -1.81 11.18
N THR A 154 11.98 -2.73 10.33
CA THR A 154 12.08 -4.14 10.72
C THR A 154 13.30 -4.37 11.63
N PRO A 155 13.18 -5.26 12.62
CA PRO A 155 14.28 -5.60 13.51
C PRO A 155 15.39 -6.37 12.76
N ASP A 156 16.65 -6.06 13.04
CA ASP A 156 17.82 -6.70 12.41
C ASP A 156 18.41 -7.82 13.28
N SER A 157 18.23 -7.77 14.60
CA SER A 157 18.78 -8.77 15.52
C SER A 157 17.79 -9.88 15.84
N LYS A 158 18.30 -11.09 16.21
CA LYS A 158 17.44 -12.22 16.60
C LYS A 158 16.60 -11.90 17.84
N ASP A 159 17.13 -11.11 18.76
CA ASP A 159 16.44 -10.75 20.01
C ASP A 159 15.33 -9.72 19.74
N GLU A 160 15.60 -8.72 18.92
CA GLU A 160 14.58 -7.77 18.44
C GLU A 160 13.47 -8.47 17.66
N ILE A 161 13.80 -9.45 16.82
CA ILE A 161 12.80 -10.26 16.09
C ILE A 161 11.91 -11.04 17.06
N ARG A 162 12.49 -11.61 18.14
CA ARG A 162 11.70 -12.33 19.16
C ARG A 162 10.77 -11.37 19.91
N GLU A 163 11.26 -10.20 20.29
CA GLU A 163 10.47 -9.20 20.98
C GLU A 163 9.36 -8.64 20.10
N TRP A 164 9.66 -8.31 18.86
CA TRP A 164 8.67 -7.87 17.89
C TRP A 164 7.53 -8.90 17.69
N LYS A 165 7.88 -10.19 17.55
CA LYS A 165 6.90 -11.28 17.47
C LYS A 165 6.06 -11.43 18.74
N ARG A 166 6.65 -11.19 19.91
CA ARG A 166 5.93 -11.20 21.18
C ARG A 166 4.90 -10.09 21.26
N LEU A 167 5.30 -8.87 20.89
CA LEU A 167 4.44 -7.68 20.88
C LEU A 167 3.30 -7.80 19.86
N ALA A 168 3.59 -8.27 18.65
CA ALA A 168 2.58 -8.53 17.62
C ALA A 168 1.52 -9.55 18.08
N LYS A 169 1.95 -10.61 18.81
CA LYS A 169 1.03 -11.61 19.39
C LYS A 169 0.17 -11.04 20.53
N GLN A 170 0.69 -10.09 21.28
CA GLN A 170 -0.07 -9.40 22.34
C GLN A 170 -1.11 -8.44 21.75
N ALA A 171 -0.74 -7.65 20.74
CA ALA A 171 -1.64 -6.73 20.05
C ALA A 171 -2.83 -7.46 19.40
N GLY A 172 -2.59 -8.60 18.73
CA GLY A 172 -3.67 -9.41 18.14
C GLY A 172 -4.56 -10.15 19.17
N ARG A 173 -4.20 -10.16 20.47
CA ARG A 173 -5.07 -10.64 21.55
C ARG A 173 -5.96 -9.54 22.14
N SER A 174 -5.53 -8.27 22.09
CA SER A 174 -6.30 -7.13 22.63
C SER A 174 -7.46 -6.72 21.73
N GLU A 175 -7.45 -7.09 20.44
CA GLU A 175 -8.57 -6.81 19.52
C GLU A 175 -9.70 -7.86 19.56
N LYS A 176 -9.60 -8.88 20.43
CA LYS A 176 -10.61 -9.95 20.57
C LYS A 176 -11.41 -9.89 21.86
N LEU A 177 -11.33 -8.80 22.60
CA LEU A 177 -12.14 -8.45 23.77
C LEU A 177 -13.05 -7.25 23.46
#